data_d36636a06a894d1b841a22f27406b2ff
#
_entry.id   d36636a06a894d1b841a22f27406b2ff
#
_cell.length_a   1.000
_cell.length_b   1.000
_cell.length_c   1.000
_cell.angle_alpha   90.00
_cell.angle_beta   90.00
_cell.angle_gamma   90.00
#
_symmetry.space_group_name_H-M   'P 1'
#
loop_
_entity.id
_entity.type
_entity.pdbx_description
1 polymer ?
#
loop_
_entity_poly.entity_id
_entity_poly.type
_entity_poly.pdbx_seq_one_letter_code
_entity_poly.pdbx_strand_id
1 'polypeptide(L)'
;MNSHIIVQVMLCALACEPAEIRVWDGDSLRLGMSSQAEAVRIFNIDAPEIEGSCAQESALAQRAKVRLAELLDGGRIEILRQSADRYGRTLAAVRVNGVDVGDQLVSEGLARTWAGRREPWCGDDGSIL
;
A
#
# COMPACT_ATOMS: atom_id res chain seq x y z
N MET A 1 -0.29 -16.01 8.56
CA MET A 1 -1.58 -15.38 8.25
C MET A 1 -1.42 -13.87 8.27
N ASN A 2 -1.85 -13.21 7.20
CA ASN A 2 -1.72 -11.76 7.12
C ASN A 2 -2.88 -11.09 7.86
N SER A 3 -2.57 -10.37 8.92
CA SER A 3 -3.53 -9.49 9.54
C SER A 3 -3.52 -8.14 8.83
N HIS A 4 -4.63 -7.44 8.85
CA HIS A 4 -4.70 -6.09 8.30
C HIS A 4 -4.76 -5.08 9.43
N ILE A 5 -4.33 -3.84 9.12
CA ILE A 5 -4.44 -2.71 10.03
C ILE A 5 -5.62 -1.86 9.56
N ILE A 6 -6.51 -1.50 10.49
CA ILE A 6 -7.68 -0.67 10.20
C ILE A 6 -7.34 0.76 10.59
N VAL A 7 -7.56 1.70 9.68
CA VAL A 7 -7.37 3.13 9.94
C VAL A 7 -8.66 3.88 9.64
N GLN A 8 -8.87 4.99 10.36
CA GLN A 8 -10.01 5.88 10.18
C GLN A 8 -9.56 7.07 9.36
N VAL A 9 -10.29 7.39 8.30
CA VAL A 9 -9.90 8.43 7.35
C VAL A 9 -11.12 9.24 6.91
N MET A 10 -10.85 10.33 6.18
CA MET A 10 -11.84 11.00 5.35
C MET A 10 -11.54 10.63 3.91
N LEU A 11 -12.42 9.87 3.30
CA LEU A 11 -12.29 9.48 1.90
C LEU A 11 -12.94 10.54 1.03
N CYS A 12 -12.15 11.16 0.17
CA CYS A 12 -12.55 12.37 -0.56
C CYS A 12 -12.61 12.11 -2.06
N ALA A 13 -13.72 12.46 -2.67
CA ALA A 13 -13.92 12.53 -4.11
C ALA A 13 -14.52 13.91 -4.41
N LEU A 14 -15.80 13.97 -4.80
CA LEU A 14 -16.51 15.27 -4.91
C LEU A 14 -16.78 15.86 -3.53
N ALA A 15 -16.93 15.01 -2.53
CA ALA A 15 -17.08 15.38 -1.14
C ALA A 15 -16.26 14.39 -0.30
N CYS A 16 -15.95 14.79 0.94
CA CYS A 16 -15.25 13.91 1.88
C CYS A 16 -16.23 13.24 2.82
N GLU A 17 -16.05 11.94 3.03
CA GLU A 17 -16.89 11.14 3.92
C GLU A 17 -16.01 10.30 4.84
N PRO A 18 -16.43 10.11 6.12
CA PRO A 18 -15.71 9.21 7.01
C PRO A 18 -15.69 7.79 6.43
N ALA A 19 -14.54 7.13 6.51
CA ALA A 19 -14.38 5.77 6.02
C ALA A 19 -13.33 5.03 6.82
N GLU A 20 -13.36 3.69 6.73
CA GLU A 20 -12.33 2.83 7.29
C GLU A 20 -11.59 2.17 6.15
N ILE A 21 -10.26 2.13 6.26
CA ILE A 21 -9.41 1.47 5.29
C ILE A 21 -8.69 0.32 5.99
N ARG A 22 -8.66 -0.85 5.32
CA ARG A 22 -7.86 -1.99 5.76
C ARG A 22 -6.56 -2.01 4.98
N VAL A 23 -5.44 -1.92 5.69
CA VAL A 23 -4.10 -1.99 5.09
C VAL A 23 -3.59 -3.42 5.19
N TRP A 24 -3.29 -4.05 4.05
CA TRP A 24 -2.82 -5.43 3.98
C TRP A 24 -1.31 -5.54 3.97
N ASP A 25 -0.65 -4.68 3.18
CA ASP A 25 0.81 -4.56 3.09
C ASP A 25 1.15 -3.16 2.58
N GLY A 26 2.41 -2.92 2.23
CA GLY A 26 2.87 -1.58 1.87
C GLY A 26 2.30 -1.02 0.57
N ASP A 27 1.64 -1.83 -0.26
CA ASP A 27 1.06 -1.37 -1.52
C ASP A 27 -0.36 -1.88 -1.79
N SER A 28 -1.02 -2.50 -0.79
CA SER A 28 -2.36 -3.06 -0.97
C SER A 28 -3.28 -2.67 0.17
N LEU A 29 -4.48 -2.23 -0.17
CA LEU A 29 -5.47 -1.83 0.81
C LEU A 29 -6.89 -2.11 0.30
N ARG A 30 -7.86 -2.06 1.22
CA ARG A 30 -9.27 -2.16 0.88
C ARG A 30 -10.01 -0.97 1.44
N LEU A 31 -10.92 -0.42 0.63
CA LEU A 31 -11.69 0.77 0.97
C LEU A 31 -12.99 0.35 1.65
N GLY A 32 -12.93 0.08 2.95
CA GLY A 32 -14.07 -0.31 3.75
C GLY A 32 -13.87 -1.67 4.42
N MET A 33 -14.89 -2.08 5.18
CA MET A 33 -14.83 -3.27 6.03
C MET A 33 -15.61 -4.46 5.46
N SER A 34 -16.44 -4.25 4.44
CA SER A 34 -17.26 -5.34 3.90
C SER A 34 -16.41 -6.29 3.06
N SER A 35 -16.92 -7.50 2.83
CA SER A 35 -16.29 -8.46 1.92
C SER A 35 -16.30 -7.98 0.47
N GLN A 36 -17.15 -7.00 0.14
CA GLN A 36 -17.27 -6.40 -1.18
C GLN A 36 -16.44 -5.13 -1.32
N ALA A 37 -15.68 -4.75 -0.29
CA ALA A 37 -14.89 -3.53 -0.32
C ALA A 37 -13.89 -3.54 -1.47
N GLU A 38 -13.74 -2.40 -2.13
CA GLU A 38 -12.84 -2.25 -3.26
C GLU A 38 -11.39 -2.53 -2.85
N ALA A 39 -10.73 -3.46 -3.54
CA ALA A 39 -9.31 -3.73 -3.34
C ALA A 39 -8.50 -2.79 -4.21
N VAL A 40 -7.53 -2.09 -3.61
CA VAL A 40 -6.68 -1.12 -4.29
C VAL A 40 -5.22 -1.54 -4.18
N ARG A 41 -4.54 -1.59 -5.33
CA ARG A 41 -3.10 -1.75 -5.45
C ARG A 41 -2.51 -0.38 -5.77
N ILE A 42 -1.60 0.09 -4.94
CA ILE A 42 -0.90 1.35 -5.23
C ILE A 42 0.05 1.08 -6.41
N PHE A 43 -0.26 1.67 -7.57
CA PHE A 43 0.31 1.21 -8.84
C PHE A 43 1.73 1.69 -9.11
N ASN A 44 2.13 2.80 -8.51
CA ASN A 44 3.43 3.43 -8.82
C ASN A 44 4.59 2.91 -7.97
N ILE A 45 4.31 1.95 -7.07
CA ILE A 45 5.36 1.37 -6.21
C ILE A 45 5.31 -0.15 -6.21
N ASP A 46 6.40 -0.73 -5.73
CA ASP A 46 6.50 -2.15 -5.39
C ASP A 46 6.98 -2.24 -3.95
N ALA A 47 6.14 -2.77 -3.07
CA ALA A 47 6.47 -2.97 -1.67
C ALA A 47 7.02 -4.39 -1.45
N PRO A 48 7.88 -4.59 -0.43
CA PRO A 48 8.32 -5.94 -0.11
C PRO A 48 7.15 -6.81 0.36
N GLU A 49 7.31 -8.12 0.18
CA GLU A 49 6.26 -9.08 0.49
C GLU A 49 6.29 -9.46 1.97
N ILE A 50 5.11 -9.57 2.58
CA ILE A 50 4.97 -10.04 3.97
C ILE A 50 5.52 -11.45 4.10
N GLU A 51 5.21 -12.33 3.12
CA GLU A 51 5.79 -13.66 3.04
C GLU A 51 6.93 -13.63 2.02
N GLY A 52 7.98 -12.88 2.37
CA GLY A 52 9.09 -12.62 1.49
C GLY A 52 10.03 -13.82 1.33
N SER A 53 10.94 -13.69 0.35
CA SER A 53 11.92 -14.73 0.04
C SER A 53 13.02 -14.84 1.09
N CYS A 54 13.14 -13.86 1.97
CA CYS A 54 14.10 -13.85 3.07
C CYS A 54 13.50 -13.13 4.27
N ALA A 55 14.05 -13.39 5.46
CA ALA A 55 13.55 -12.78 6.69
C ALA A 55 13.64 -11.25 6.67
N GLN A 56 14.65 -10.70 6.01
CA GLN A 56 14.81 -9.25 5.91
C GLN A 56 13.73 -8.62 5.04
N GLU A 57 13.31 -9.28 3.97
CA GLU A 57 12.18 -8.81 3.16
C GLU A 57 10.90 -8.80 3.98
N SER A 58 10.60 -9.87 4.69
CA SER A 58 9.40 -9.97 5.52
C SER A 58 9.39 -8.89 6.61
N ALA A 59 10.54 -8.63 7.24
CA ALA A 59 10.66 -7.58 8.25
C ALA A 59 10.43 -6.18 7.65
N LEU A 60 11.03 -5.92 6.49
CA LEU A 60 10.83 -4.65 5.79
C LEU A 60 9.37 -4.48 5.37
N ALA A 61 8.73 -5.55 4.93
CA ALA A 61 7.32 -5.54 4.56
C ALA A 61 6.41 -5.17 5.73
N GLN A 62 6.70 -5.67 6.93
CA GLN A 62 5.93 -5.29 8.12
C GLN A 62 6.11 -3.81 8.43
N ARG A 63 7.32 -3.28 8.29
CA ARG A 63 7.58 -1.84 8.49
C ARG A 63 6.85 -0.99 7.46
N ALA A 64 6.84 -1.42 6.19
CA ALA A 64 6.12 -0.71 5.12
C ALA A 64 4.62 -0.70 5.38
N LYS A 65 4.05 -1.82 5.81
CA LYS A 65 2.63 -1.95 6.14
C LYS A 65 2.25 -0.99 7.28
N VAL A 66 3.00 -1.02 8.38
CA VAL A 66 2.74 -0.15 9.54
C VAL A 66 2.86 1.32 9.13
N ARG A 67 3.90 1.65 8.35
CA ARG A 67 4.11 3.03 7.92
C ARG A 67 2.99 3.53 7.00
N LEU A 68 2.52 2.69 6.08
CA LEU A 68 1.38 3.05 5.24
C LEU A 68 0.15 3.36 6.12
N ALA A 69 -0.13 2.50 7.09
CA ALA A 69 -1.25 2.73 8.00
C ALA A 69 -1.09 4.05 8.77
N GLU A 70 0.10 4.35 9.25
CA GLU A 70 0.38 5.62 9.94
C GLU A 70 0.17 6.83 9.03
N LEU A 71 0.62 6.73 7.78
CA LEU A 71 0.47 7.83 6.81
C LEU A 71 -1.00 8.09 6.48
N LEU A 72 -1.81 7.05 6.41
CA LEU A 72 -3.23 7.17 6.07
C LEU A 72 -4.08 7.64 7.25
N ASP A 73 -3.72 7.25 8.47
CA ASP A 73 -4.58 7.40 9.64
C ASP A 73 -4.93 8.87 9.92
N GLY A 74 -6.22 9.14 10.01
CA GLY A 74 -6.73 10.48 10.24
C GLY A 74 -6.61 11.44 9.05
N GLY A 75 -6.14 10.96 7.89
CA GLY A 75 -5.89 11.80 6.74
C GLY A 75 -7.10 11.97 5.84
N ARG A 76 -6.96 12.92 4.91
CA ARG A 76 -7.89 13.13 3.80
C ARG A 76 -7.33 12.38 2.61
N ILE A 77 -8.02 11.31 2.20
CA ILE A 77 -7.52 10.34 1.23
C ILE A 77 -8.19 10.55 -0.10
N GLU A 78 -7.39 10.65 -1.16
CA GLU A 78 -7.86 10.65 -2.54
C GLU A 78 -7.34 9.43 -3.25
N ILE A 79 -8.22 8.74 -3.96
CA ILE A 79 -7.87 7.55 -4.76
C ILE A 79 -7.94 7.96 -6.22
N LEU A 80 -6.78 8.01 -6.88
CA LEU A 80 -6.68 8.38 -8.30
C LEU A 80 -6.60 7.10 -9.12
N ARG A 81 -7.76 6.58 -9.48
CA ARG A 81 -7.89 5.31 -10.19
C ARG A 81 -7.39 5.41 -11.61
N GLN A 82 -6.54 4.45 -12.02
CA GLN A 82 -5.96 4.40 -13.36
C GLN A 82 -6.59 3.29 -14.20
N SER A 83 -6.68 2.08 -13.64
CA SER A 83 -7.16 0.90 -14.35
C SER A 83 -7.46 -0.20 -13.32
N ALA A 84 -7.76 -1.39 -13.81
CA ALA A 84 -7.93 -2.58 -12.96
C ALA A 84 -6.95 -3.66 -13.43
N ASP A 85 -6.47 -4.47 -12.50
CA ASP A 85 -5.63 -5.60 -12.86
C ASP A 85 -6.50 -6.84 -13.14
N ARG A 86 -5.85 -7.92 -13.57
CA ARG A 86 -6.56 -9.16 -13.92
C ARG A 86 -7.13 -9.90 -12.71
N TYR A 87 -6.77 -9.47 -11.49
CA TYR A 87 -7.25 -10.07 -10.24
C TYR A 87 -8.41 -9.28 -9.62
N GLY A 88 -8.91 -8.26 -10.32
CA GLY A 88 -10.02 -7.44 -9.84
C GLY A 88 -9.63 -6.32 -8.90
N ARG A 89 -8.33 -6.04 -8.75
CA ARG A 89 -7.89 -4.90 -7.93
C ARG A 89 -7.87 -3.64 -8.78
N THR A 90 -8.24 -2.52 -8.18
CA THR A 90 -8.07 -1.20 -8.78
C THR A 90 -6.61 -0.77 -8.67
N LEU A 91 -6.01 -0.37 -9.79
CA LEU A 91 -4.67 0.21 -9.81
C LEU A 91 -4.83 1.72 -9.67
N ALA A 92 -4.27 2.30 -8.62
CA ALA A 92 -4.47 3.71 -8.30
C ALA A 92 -3.26 4.33 -7.63
N ALA A 93 -3.12 5.65 -7.79
CA ALA A 93 -2.30 6.45 -6.90
C ALA A 93 -3.16 6.82 -5.69
N VAL A 94 -2.54 6.94 -4.53
CA VAL A 94 -3.21 7.29 -3.28
C VAL A 94 -2.54 8.53 -2.71
N ARG A 95 -3.32 9.59 -2.50
CA ARG A 95 -2.83 10.82 -1.89
C ARG A 95 -3.40 10.98 -0.49
N VAL A 96 -2.55 11.43 0.41
CA VAL A 96 -2.93 11.74 1.79
C VAL A 96 -2.63 13.21 2.02
N ASN A 97 -3.66 14.02 2.26
CA ASN A 97 -3.50 15.45 2.45
C ASN A 97 -2.72 16.11 1.30
N GLY A 98 -2.96 15.63 0.08
CA GLY A 98 -2.32 16.13 -1.14
C GLY A 98 -0.96 15.53 -1.47
N VAL A 99 -0.44 14.61 -0.65
CA VAL A 99 0.88 13.99 -0.85
C VAL A 99 0.71 12.56 -1.32
N ASP A 100 1.43 12.18 -2.39
CA ASP A 100 1.41 10.80 -2.90
C ASP A 100 2.07 9.87 -1.88
N VAL A 101 1.30 8.93 -1.37
CA VAL A 101 1.76 8.02 -0.30
C VAL A 101 2.80 7.02 -0.83
N GLY A 102 2.70 6.64 -2.09
CA GLY A 102 3.69 5.76 -2.71
C GLY A 102 5.05 6.43 -2.78
N ASP A 103 5.10 7.69 -3.23
CA ASP A 103 6.35 8.46 -3.27
C ASP A 103 6.94 8.61 -1.88
N GLN A 104 6.10 8.81 -0.88
CA GLN A 104 6.56 8.94 0.51
C GLN A 104 7.22 7.64 0.99
N LEU A 105 6.60 6.49 0.71
CA LEU A 105 7.18 5.20 1.10
C LEU A 105 8.50 4.93 0.39
N VAL A 106 8.61 5.31 -0.89
CA VAL A 106 9.86 5.18 -1.65
C VAL A 106 10.95 6.05 -1.01
N SER A 107 10.62 7.29 -0.68
CA SER A 107 11.59 8.22 -0.06
C SER A 107 12.10 7.71 1.29
N GLU A 108 11.31 6.91 1.99
CA GLU A 108 11.69 6.33 3.29
C GLU A 108 12.37 4.97 3.16
N GLY A 109 12.58 4.48 1.94
CA GLY A 109 13.23 3.19 1.70
C GLY A 109 12.32 1.98 1.98
N LEU A 110 11.01 2.18 2.08
CA LEU A 110 10.04 1.14 2.42
C LEU A 110 9.34 0.55 1.21
N ALA A 111 9.59 1.11 0.03
CA ALA A 111 9.10 0.62 -1.24
C ALA A 111 10.05 1.07 -2.34
N ARG A 112 9.88 0.53 -3.53
CA ARG A 112 10.60 0.95 -4.74
C ARG A 112 9.62 1.49 -5.75
N THR A 113 10.06 2.37 -6.63
CA THR A 113 9.27 2.79 -7.78
C THR A 113 9.00 1.57 -8.65
N TRP A 114 7.75 1.41 -9.10
CA TRP A 114 7.37 0.30 -9.98
C TRP A 114 8.08 0.44 -11.33
N ALA A 115 8.80 -0.61 -11.73
CA ALA A 115 9.61 -0.63 -12.95
C ALA A 115 8.94 -1.43 -14.09
N GLY A 116 7.64 -1.67 -13.97
CA GLY A 116 6.88 -2.45 -14.95
C GLY A 116 6.96 -3.95 -14.74
N ARG A 117 7.75 -4.40 -13.78
CA ARG A 117 7.89 -5.81 -13.43
C ARG A 117 8.37 -5.93 -11.98
N ARG A 118 8.19 -7.12 -11.44
CA ARG A 118 8.68 -7.44 -10.09
C ARG A 118 10.19 -7.63 -10.11
N GLU A 119 10.86 -6.95 -9.17
CA GLU A 119 12.30 -7.12 -8.96
C GLU A 119 12.52 -7.86 -7.64
N PRO A 120 13.54 -8.73 -7.54
CA PRO A 120 13.82 -9.42 -6.28
C PRO A 120 14.23 -8.44 -5.19
N TRP A 121 13.80 -8.72 -3.96
CA TRP A 121 14.15 -7.93 -2.78
C TRP A 121 15.36 -8.51 -2.05
N CYS A 122 15.61 -9.81 -2.22
CA CYS A 122 16.65 -10.54 -1.49
C CYS A 122 17.81 -10.87 -2.40
N GLY A 123 19.04 -10.64 -1.91
CA GLY A 123 20.25 -11.17 -2.53
C GLY A 123 20.46 -12.65 -2.20
N ASP A 124 21.46 -13.25 -2.81
CA ASP A 124 21.77 -14.68 -2.63
C ASP A 124 22.11 -15.02 -1.18
N ASP A 125 22.61 -14.06 -0.43
CA ASP A 125 22.99 -14.21 0.99
C ASP A 125 21.83 -13.91 1.95
N GLY A 126 20.63 -13.63 1.43
CA GLY A 126 19.47 -13.27 2.23
C GLY A 126 19.41 -11.82 2.67
N SER A 127 20.35 -10.97 2.25
CA SER A 127 20.29 -9.54 2.53
C SER A 127 19.37 -8.83 1.54
N ILE A 128 18.93 -7.63 1.91
CA ILE A 128 18.15 -6.77 1.01
C ILE A 128 19.08 -6.18 -0.06
N LEU A 129 18.61 -6.24 -1.29
CA LEU A 129 19.34 -5.69 -2.44
C LEU A 129 19.31 -4.16 -2.47
#